data_6b3411c3c6208ca94cc1ade94aa0b567
#
_entry.id   6b3411c3c6208ca94cc1ade94aa0b567
#
_cell.length_a   1.000
_cell.length_b   1.000
_cell.length_c   1.000
_cell.angle_alpha   90.00
_cell.angle_beta   90.00
_cell.angle_gamma   90.00
#
_symmetry.space_group_name_H-M   'P 1'
#
loop_
_entity.id
_entity.type
_entity.pdbx_description
1 polymer ?
#
loop_
_entity_poly.entity_id
_entity_poly.type
_entity_poly.pdbx_seq_one_letter_code
_entity_poly.pdbx_strand_id
1 'polypeptide(L)'
;MYDSAFSAPASSVPAILAVDGGGTKTAAVRIGQDAGVQAYHTTSGSNPFDQPAWRDVLTDLVTPMNAGVQASAFGLAGYGENRAFGETIRTHLHSLCPNGAFSLSNDVDMACNGAFAEGAGVLLLSGTGSIAWARNAQGQTTRVGGWGSTFGDEGSAYWIGRTALQLLCQALDGREPDAVPFTRKLCAGMGWPDTNPAAMDALLGWHAGQDRPRSAVAQCARLVDTLAEEGCPQALTLLKAAAAELARCVQTARAHFGADSVGTDPLPWSYAGSVFNSRLIRAELTALCGAPQPPRLPPLGGGILRAARQAGWSIDTDWISVLARNLEALPATQPLTTPLHSLLAPLSEKAGS
;
A
#
# COMPACT_ATOMS: atom_id res chain seq x y z
N MET A 1 29.53 -2.09 2.35
CA MET A 1 30.16 -2.84 1.24
C MET A 1 29.00 -3.40 0.44
N TYR A 2 28.67 -2.75 -0.68
CA TYR A 2 27.64 -3.22 -1.59
C TYR A 2 28.27 -4.19 -2.55
N ASP A 3 27.75 -5.41 -2.57
CA ASP A 3 28.22 -6.46 -3.48
C ASP A 3 27.74 -6.12 -4.90
N SER A 4 28.70 -5.68 -5.72
CA SER A 4 28.50 -5.32 -7.12
C SER A 4 28.67 -6.58 -7.98
N ALA A 5 27.59 -7.28 -8.21
CA ALA A 5 27.61 -8.38 -9.17
C ALA A 5 26.32 -8.41 -10.00
N PHE A 6 26.16 -7.43 -10.90
CA PHE A 6 25.41 -7.64 -12.16
C PHE A 6 25.87 -6.59 -13.17
N SER A 7 26.93 -6.92 -13.89
CA SER A 7 27.25 -6.26 -15.17
C SER A 7 26.13 -6.63 -16.15
N ALA A 8 25.27 -5.67 -16.51
CA ALA A 8 24.27 -5.88 -17.53
C ALA A 8 24.95 -6.07 -18.89
N PRO A 9 24.75 -7.19 -19.60
CA PRO A 9 25.05 -7.22 -21.02
C PRO A 9 24.11 -6.27 -21.74
N ALA A 10 24.61 -5.47 -22.66
CA ALA A 10 23.82 -4.73 -23.62
C ALA A 10 23.06 -5.75 -24.47
N SER A 11 21.94 -6.28 -23.97
CA SER A 11 21.14 -7.25 -24.71
C SER A 11 20.32 -6.49 -25.74
N SER A 12 20.47 -6.87 -26.99
CA SER A 12 19.65 -6.44 -28.15
C SER A 12 18.19 -6.92 -28.07
N VAL A 13 17.81 -7.56 -26.98
CA VAL A 13 16.47 -8.11 -26.76
C VAL A 13 15.55 -6.98 -26.32
N PRO A 14 14.42 -6.80 -27.00
CA PRO A 14 13.40 -5.79 -26.63
C PRO A 14 12.99 -5.94 -25.16
N ALA A 15 12.94 -4.83 -24.45
CA ALA A 15 12.58 -4.81 -23.03
C ALA A 15 11.65 -3.62 -22.72
N ILE A 16 10.90 -3.78 -21.64
CA ILE A 16 10.08 -2.74 -21.04
C ILE A 16 10.46 -2.61 -19.56
N LEU A 17 10.10 -1.48 -18.97
CA LEU A 17 10.38 -1.16 -17.56
C LEU A 17 9.08 -0.79 -16.85
N ALA A 18 8.85 -1.32 -15.66
CA ALA A 18 7.81 -0.87 -14.77
C ALA A 18 8.40 -0.44 -13.42
N VAL A 19 7.89 0.66 -12.87
CA VAL A 19 8.32 1.25 -11.59
C VAL A 19 7.07 1.49 -10.73
N ASP A 20 7.07 0.90 -9.54
CA ASP A 20 6.04 1.08 -8.51
C ASP A 20 6.67 1.82 -7.32
N GLY A 21 6.32 3.09 -7.15
CA GLY A 21 6.90 4.00 -6.17
C GLY A 21 5.90 4.40 -5.09
N GLY A 22 6.05 3.81 -3.91
CA GLY A 22 5.26 4.13 -2.72
C GLY A 22 5.96 5.08 -1.74
N GLY A 23 5.32 5.33 -0.60
CA GLY A 23 5.88 6.19 0.46
C GLY A 23 7.06 5.55 1.21
N THR A 24 7.13 4.23 1.28
CA THR A 24 8.15 3.51 2.06
C THR A 24 9.19 2.82 1.18
N LYS A 25 8.79 2.42 -0.02
CA LYS A 25 9.57 1.60 -0.93
C LYS A 25 9.26 1.96 -2.37
N THR A 26 10.27 1.85 -3.24
CA THR A 26 10.14 1.89 -4.69
C THR A 26 10.74 0.62 -5.28
N ALA A 27 10.04 0.00 -6.22
CA ALA A 27 10.49 -1.19 -6.92
C ALA A 27 10.47 -0.96 -8.44
N ALA A 28 11.47 -1.48 -9.13
CA ALA A 28 11.54 -1.47 -10.58
C ALA A 28 11.83 -2.86 -11.12
N VAL A 29 11.18 -3.21 -12.23
CA VAL A 29 11.38 -4.47 -12.92
C VAL A 29 11.53 -4.24 -14.42
N ARG A 30 12.54 -4.87 -15.01
CA ARG A 30 12.78 -4.92 -16.45
C ARG A 30 12.35 -6.29 -16.97
N ILE A 31 11.53 -6.30 -18.01
CA ILE A 31 10.90 -7.50 -18.56
C ILE A 31 11.21 -7.62 -20.04
N GLY A 32 11.54 -8.83 -20.48
CA GLY A 32 11.66 -9.22 -21.90
C GLY A 32 10.31 -9.53 -22.55
N GLN A 33 10.30 -9.63 -23.88
CA GLN A 33 9.08 -9.91 -24.64
C GLN A 33 8.46 -11.29 -24.31
N ASP A 34 9.23 -12.20 -23.78
CA ASP A 34 8.83 -13.53 -23.29
C ASP A 34 8.25 -13.51 -21.87
N ALA A 35 7.96 -12.34 -21.32
CA ALA A 35 7.58 -12.11 -19.91
C ALA A 35 8.66 -12.49 -18.89
N GLY A 36 9.89 -12.74 -19.33
CA GLY A 36 11.04 -13.07 -18.46
C GLY A 36 11.57 -11.83 -17.73
N VAL A 37 11.86 -11.97 -16.43
CA VAL A 37 12.49 -10.91 -15.63
C VAL A 37 13.97 -10.81 -16.01
N GLN A 38 14.38 -9.66 -16.54
CA GLN A 38 15.78 -9.37 -16.88
C GLN A 38 16.53 -8.67 -15.74
N ALA A 39 15.83 -7.82 -14.98
CA ALA A 39 16.36 -7.15 -13.80
C ALA A 39 15.23 -6.77 -12.84
N TYR A 40 15.53 -6.77 -11.55
CA TYR A 40 14.64 -6.31 -10.49
C TYR A 40 15.44 -5.61 -9.41
N HIS A 41 15.03 -4.39 -9.05
CA HIS A 41 15.67 -3.61 -7.99
C HIS A 41 14.64 -2.96 -7.10
N THR A 42 15.02 -2.75 -5.85
CA THR A 42 14.20 -2.04 -4.86
C THR A 42 15.04 -1.04 -4.09
N THR A 43 14.40 0.07 -3.71
CA THR A 43 15.03 1.13 -2.94
C THR A 43 14.03 1.76 -1.97
N SER A 44 14.41 2.82 -1.29
CA SER A 44 13.52 3.61 -0.41
C SER A 44 12.31 4.18 -1.17
N GLY A 45 11.33 4.70 -0.43
CA GLY A 45 10.15 5.34 -1.02
C GLY A 45 10.51 6.53 -1.88
N SER A 46 9.68 6.79 -2.90
CA SER A 46 9.81 7.92 -3.83
C SER A 46 8.60 8.86 -3.82
N ASN A 47 7.76 8.80 -2.78
CA ASN A 47 6.66 9.75 -2.64
C ASN A 47 7.22 11.15 -2.34
N PRO A 48 6.98 12.17 -3.20
CA PRO A 48 7.52 13.52 -3.00
C PRO A 48 7.08 14.21 -1.71
N PHE A 49 5.94 13.81 -1.13
CA PHE A 49 5.43 14.38 0.12
C PHE A 49 6.16 13.88 1.36
N ASP A 50 6.76 12.67 1.28
CA ASP A 50 7.42 12.01 2.41
C ASP A 50 8.94 11.91 2.23
N GLN A 51 9.45 12.05 0.99
CA GLN A 51 10.84 11.83 0.62
C GLN A 51 11.39 13.02 -0.20
N PRO A 52 12.10 13.96 0.43
CA PRO A 52 12.69 15.10 -0.29
C PRO A 52 13.64 14.70 -1.43
N ALA A 53 14.38 13.58 -1.27
CA ALA A 53 15.31 13.07 -2.26
C ALA A 53 14.64 12.13 -3.31
N TRP A 54 13.35 12.21 -3.51
CA TRP A 54 12.62 11.32 -4.40
C TRP A 54 13.16 11.29 -5.85
N ARG A 55 13.73 12.40 -6.33
CA ARG A 55 14.35 12.47 -7.67
C ARG A 55 15.58 11.60 -7.76
N ASP A 56 16.46 11.67 -6.76
CA ASP A 56 17.69 10.88 -6.72
C ASP A 56 17.33 9.39 -6.60
N VAL A 57 16.35 9.06 -5.77
CA VAL A 57 15.82 7.69 -5.63
C VAL A 57 15.37 7.13 -6.97
N LEU A 58 14.59 7.89 -7.75
CA LEU A 58 14.15 7.46 -9.08
C LEU A 58 15.30 7.43 -10.10
N THR A 59 16.20 8.40 -10.06
CA THR A 59 17.35 8.45 -10.97
C THR A 59 18.25 7.23 -10.77
N ASP A 60 18.65 6.94 -9.54
CA ASP A 60 19.54 5.83 -9.21
C ASP A 60 18.91 4.47 -9.55
N LEU A 61 17.59 4.36 -9.40
CA LEU A 61 16.86 3.13 -9.70
C LEU A 61 16.65 2.91 -11.21
N VAL A 62 16.27 3.96 -11.95
CA VAL A 62 15.82 3.86 -13.35
C VAL A 62 16.99 3.90 -14.33
N THR A 63 18.00 4.76 -14.10
CA THR A 63 19.09 4.98 -15.05
C THR A 63 19.82 3.68 -15.45
N PRO A 64 20.21 2.79 -14.53
CA PRO A 64 20.90 1.55 -14.89
C PRO A 64 20.00 0.54 -15.61
N MET A 65 18.68 0.67 -15.49
CA MET A 65 17.71 -0.26 -16.06
C MET A 65 17.13 0.18 -17.39
N ASN A 66 17.34 1.44 -17.82
CA ASN A 66 16.62 2.04 -18.93
C ASN A 66 17.29 1.85 -20.30
N ALA A 67 18.49 1.27 -20.37
CA ALA A 67 19.21 1.08 -21.63
C ALA A 67 18.45 0.12 -22.58
N GLY A 68 18.05 0.62 -23.77
CA GLY A 68 17.32 -0.19 -24.77
C GLY A 68 15.89 -0.55 -24.39
N VAL A 69 15.27 0.13 -23.42
CA VAL A 69 13.87 -0.02 -23.04
C VAL A 69 12.99 0.66 -24.08
N GLN A 70 11.99 -0.07 -24.61
CA GLN A 70 11.06 0.43 -25.64
C GLN A 70 9.95 1.30 -25.05
N ALA A 71 9.47 0.95 -23.86
CA ALA A 71 8.45 1.69 -23.13
C ALA A 71 8.58 1.48 -21.63
N SER A 72 8.17 2.48 -20.86
CA SER A 72 8.20 2.44 -19.41
C SER A 72 6.83 2.78 -18.81
N ALA A 73 6.53 2.25 -17.63
CA ALA A 73 5.33 2.62 -16.88
C ALA A 73 5.69 2.93 -15.42
N PHE A 74 5.22 4.08 -14.96
CA PHE A 74 5.44 4.56 -13.60
C PHE A 74 4.10 4.67 -12.86
N GLY A 75 3.98 3.98 -11.73
CA GLY A 75 2.92 4.16 -10.74
C GLY A 75 3.53 4.79 -9.50
N LEU A 76 3.26 6.07 -9.28
CA LEU A 76 3.95 6.82 -8.22
C LEU A 76 2.94 7.40 -7.23
N ALA A 77 3.13 7.08 -5.95
CA ALA A 77 2.39 7.71 -4.87
C ALA A 77 2.59 9.24 -4.91
N GLY A 78 1.51 9.98 -4.61
CA GLY A 78 1.51 11.44 -4.71
C GLY A 78 1.21 11.98 -6.11
N TYR A 79 1.31 11.18 -7.17
CA TYR A 79 0.92 11.62 -8.50
C TYR A 79 -0.61 11.76 -8.60
N GLY A 80 -1.06 12.92 -9.08
CA GLY A 80 -2.49 13.25 -9.22
C GLY A 80 -3.11 13.87 -7.96
N GLU A 81 -2.39 13.95 -6.84
CA GLU A 81 -2.86 14.63 -5.64
C GLU A 81 -2.69 16.16 -5.74
N ASN A 82 -1.65 16.61 -6.40
CA ASN A 82 -1.37 18.02 -6.64
C ASN A 82 -0.87 18.22 -8.08
N ARG A 83 -1.47 19.17 -8.81
CA ARG A 83 -1.16 19.41 -10.21
C ARG A 83 0.30 19.88 -10.41
N ALA A 84 0.79 20.79 -9.59
CA ALA A 84 2.16 21.30 -9.70
C ALA A 84 3.20 20.20 -9.46
N PHE A 85 2.95 19.30 -8.49
CA PHE A 85 3.79 18.13 -8.27
C PHE A 85 3.71 17.15 -9.44
N GLY A 86 2.54 16.95 -10.01
CA GLY A 86 2.36 16.09 -11.17
C GLY A 86 3.23 16.52 -12.37
N GLU A 87 3.30 17.82 -12.64
CA GLU A 87 4.16 18.38 -13.70
C GLU A 87 5.65 18.22 -13.37
N THR A 88 6.02 18.40 -12.11
CA THR A 88 7.40 18.22 -11.65
C THR A 88 7.86 16.78 -11.80
N ILE A 89 7.02 15.80 -11.42
CA ILE A 89 7.30 14.37 -11.60
C ILE A 89 7.43 14.06 -13.09
N ARG A 90 6.49 14.50 -13.91
CA ARG A 90 6.50 14.27 -15.36
C ARG A 90 7.77 14.81 -16.02
N THR A 91 8.18 16.03 -15.67
CA THR A 91 9.41 16.66 -16.18
C THR A 91 10.64 15.82 -15.82
N HIS A 92 10.71 15.35 -14.56
CA HIS A 92 11.83 14.51 -14.14
C HIS A 92 11.87 13.18 -14.90
N LEU A 93 10.72 12.52 -15.09
CA LEU A 93 10.66 11.28 -15.86
C LEU A 93 11.01 11.45 -17.33
N HIS A 94 10.69 12.60 -17.94
CA HIS A 94 11.16 12.91 -19.30
C HIS A 94 12.70 12.94 -19.39
N SER A 95 13.38 13.43 -18.35
CA SER A 95 14.85 13.40 -18.32
C SER A 95 15.44 12.01 -18.16
N LEU A 96 14.72 11.11 -17.48
CA LEU A 96 15.14 9.72 -17.30
C LEU A 96 14.84 8.83 -18.51
N CYS A 97 13.81 9.16 -19.31
CA CYS A 97 13.35 8.39 -20.45
C CYS A 97 13.38 9.23 -21.75
N PRO A 98 14.56 9.76 -22.16
CA PRO A 98 14.63 10.73 -23.27
C PRO A 98 14.24 10.14 -24.63
N ASN A 99 14.41 8.84 -24.82
CA ASN A 99 14.18 8.15 -26.10
C ASN A 99 12.99 7.18 -26.03
N GLY A 100 12.34 7.04 -24.89
CA GLY A 100 11.29 6.06 -24.64
C GLY A 100 9.94 6.68 -24.37
N ALA A 101 8.89 6.05 -24.89
CA ALA A 101 7.54 6.36 -24.44
C ALA A 101 7.36 5.90 -22.98
N PHE A 102 6.74 6.74 -22.14
CA PHE A 102 6.36 6.31 -20.82
C PHE A 102 4.92 6.68 -20.48
N SER A 103 4.29 5.85 -19.65
CA SER A 103 3.03 6.14 -18.99
C SER A 103 3.27 6.47 -17.52
N LEU A 104 2.48 7.40 -16.98
CA LEU A 104 2.56 7.83 -15.60
C LEU A 104 1.17 7.82 -14.98
N SER A 105 1.03 7.14 -13.87
CA SER A 105 -0.21 7.05 -13.10
C SER A 105 0.08 7.12 -11.61
N ASN A 106 -0.98 7.21 -10.80
CA ASN A 106 -0.90 6.93 -9.38
C ASN A 106 -0.56 5.45 -9.14
N ASP A 107 0.12 5.14 -8.03
CA ASP A 107 0.49 3.77 -7.63
C ASP A 107 -0.73 2.86 -7.45
N VAL A 108 -1.83 3.38 -6.88
CA VAL A 108 -3.08 2.62 -6.70
C VAL A 108 -3.75 2.30 -8.03
N ASP A 109 -3.71 3.21 -9.03
CA ASP A 109 -4.22 2.95 -10.36
C ASP A 109 -3.40 1.86 -11.08
N MET A 110 -2.08 1.89 -10.91
CA MET A 110 -1.21 0.80 -11.38
C MET A 110 -1.54 -0.53 -10.73
N ALA A 111 -1.74 -0.54 -9.41
CA ALA A 111 -2.10 -1.73 -8.65
C ALA A 111 -3.48 -2.27 -9.09
N CYS A 112 -4.46 -1.41 -9.33
CA CYS A 112 -5.77 -1.79 -9.86
C CYS A 112 -5.65 -2.43 -11.24
N ASN A 113 -4.83 -1.85 -12.12
CA ASN A 113 -4.54 -2.42 -13.42
C ASN A 113 -3.95 -3.84 -13.34
N GLY A 114 -3.05 -4.07 -12.39
CA GLY A 114 -2.48 -5.41 -12.13
C GLY A 114 -3.50 -6.39 -11.56
N ALA A 115 -4.27 -5.95 -10.57
CA ALA A 115 -5.25 -6.81 -9.89
C ALA A 115 -6.28 -7.41 -10.85
N PHE A 116 -6.71 -6.65 -11.85
CA PHE A 116 -7.73 -7.07 -12.83
C PHE A 116 -7.16 -7.35 -14.23
N ALA A 117 -5.83 -7.31 -14.41
CA ALA A 117 -5.16 -7.49 -15.70
C ALA A 117 -5.83 -6.68 -16.82
N GLU A 118 -5.94 -5.36 -16.61
CA GLU A 118 -6.61 -4.37 -17.46
C GLU A 118 -8.14 -4.48 -17.49
N GLY A 119 -8.75 -5.44 -16.82
CA GLY A 119 -10.19 -5.59 -16.70
C GLY A 119 -10.84 -4.56 -15.77
N ALA A 120 -12.17 -4.61 -15.72
CA ALA A 120 -12.98 -3.80 -14.82
C ALA A 120 -12.98 -4.37 -13.39
N GLY A 121 -12.99 -3.50 -12.39
CA GLY A 121 -13.07 -3.92 -11.00
C GLY A 121 -12.77 -2.79 -10.00
N VAL A 122 -12.91 -3.08 -8.73
CA VAL A 122 -12.61 -2.21 -7.60
C VAL A 122 -11.44 -2.78 -6.81
N LEU A 123 -10.30 -2.11 -6.82
CA LEU A 123 -9.21 -2.41 -5.89
C LEU A 123 -9.43 -1.64 -4.59
N LEU A 124 -9.53 -2.34 -3.48
CA LEU A 124 -9.53 -1.78 -2.14
C LEU A 124 -8.13 -1.95 -1.53
N LEU A 125 -7.43 -0.85 -1.33
CA LEU A 125 -6.12 -0.86 -0.69
C LEU A 125 -6.30 -0.39 0.75
N SER A 126 -5.79 -1.18 1.72
CA SER A 126 -5.74 -0.79 3.12
C SER A 126 -4.46 -1.30 3.79
N GLY A 127 -3.59 -0.35 4.09
CA GLY A 127 -2.35 -0.49 4.84
C GLY A 127 -2.27 0.61 5.89
N THR A 128 -1.22 1.42 5.90
CA THR A 128 -1.14 2.61 6.77
C THR A 128 -2.27 3.61 6.47
N GLY A 129 -2.66 3.79 5.21
CA GLY A 129 -3.86 4.51 4.78
C GLY A 129 -4.84 3.57 4.07
N SER A 130 -5.98 4.10 3.61
CA SER A 130 -6.99 3.33 2.87
C SER A 130 -7.55 4.11 1.68
N ILE A 131 -7.83 3.41 0.59
CA ILE A 131 -8.39 3.96 -0.64
C ILE A 131 -9.06 2.85 -1.45
N ALA A 132 -10.18 3.16 -2.10
CA ALA A 132 -10.73 2.33 -3.17
C ALA A 132 -10.50 3.01 -4.52
N TRP A 133 -10.03 2.25 -5.48
CA TRP A 133 -9.86 2.66 -6.87
C TRP A 133 -10.64 1.72 -7.77
N ALA A 134 -11.52 2.26 -8.58
CA ALA A 134 -12.32 1.46 -9.47
C ALA A 134 -12.11 1.85 -10.93
N ARG A 135 -12.26 0.86 -11.82
CA ARG A 135 -12.19 1.00 -13.26
C ARG A 135 -13.35 0.24 -13.89
N ASN A 136 -14.07 0.87 -14.81
CA ASN A 136 -15.13 0.20 -15.57
C ASN A 136 -14.59 -0.43 -16.87
N ALA A 137 -15.46 -1.12 -17.62
CA ALA A 137 -15.11 -1.77 -18.89
C ALA A 137 -14.69 -0.79 -19.98
N GLN A 138 -15.07 0.48 -19.89
CA GLN A 138 -14.68 1.56 -20.81
C GLN A 138 -13.35 2.20 -20.43
N GLY A 139 -12.71 1.72 -19.35
CA GLY A 139 -11.44 2.24 -18.85
C GLY A 139 -11.56 3.54 -18.04
N GLN A 140 -12.77 4.01 -17.76
CA GLN A 140 -12.98 5.16 -16.86
C GLN A 140 -12.65 4.74 -15.43
N THR A 141 -12.05 5.63 -14.68
CA THR A 141 -11.61 5.38 -13.29
C THR A 141 -12.31 6.30 -12.31
N THR A 142 -12.50 5.82 -11.09
CA THR A 142 -12.96 6.64 -9.96
C THR A 142 -12.20 6.28 -8.69
N ARG A 143 -12.07 7.27 -7.82
CA ARG A 143 -11.43 7.15 -6.51
C ARG A 143 -12.47 7.38 -5.42
N VAL A 144 -12.44 6.56 -4.37
CA VAL A 144 -13.22 6.73 -3.15
C VAL A 144 -12.31 6.62 -1.93
N GLY A 145 -12.37 7.57 -1.02
CA GLY A 145 -11.43 7.65 0.10
C GLY A 145 -10.04 8.13 -0.29
N GLY A 146 -9.04 7.77 0.52
CA GLY A 146 -7.64 8.16 0.30
C GLY A 146 -7.37 9.65 0.54
N TRP A 147 -8.10 10.28 1.47
CA TRP A 147 -7.94 11.69 1.81
C TRP A 147 -6.83 11.96 2.84
N GLY A 148 -6.07 10.93 3.18
CA GLY A 148 -5.03 10.99 4.18
C GLY A 148 -5.57 10.92 5.62
N SER A 149 -4.65 10.75 6.57
CA SER A 149 -4.99 10.44 7.96
C SER A 149 -5.72 11.55 8.72
N THR A 150 -5.67 12.77 8.22
CA THR A 150 -6.36 13.93 8.85
C THR A 150 -7.83 13.97 8.50
N PHE A 151 -8.20 13.63 7.25
CA PHE A 151 -9.56 13.82 6.73
C PHE A 151 -10.23 12.51 6.30
N GLY A 152 -9.51 11.38 6.34
CA GLY A 152 -9.97 10.11 5.84
C GLY A 152 -9.16 8.94 6.37
N ASP A 153 -8.80 8.03 5.46
CA ASP A 153 -8.12 6.76 5.73
C ASP A 153 -8.92 5.84 6.67
N GLU A 154 -10.26 5.95 6.66
CA GLU A 154 -11.14 5.13 7.47
C GLU A 154 -10.93 3.64 7.16
N GLY A 155 -10.88 2.82 8.21
CA GLY A 155 -10.63 1.39 8.10
C GLY A 155 -9.17 1.03 7.81
N SER A 156 -8.24 1.99 7.73
CA SER A 156 -6.80 1.72 7.63
C SER A 156 -6.18 1.27 8.95
N ALA A 157 -4.97 0.74 8.90
CA ALA A 157 -4.21 0.40 10.10
C ALA A 157 -3.98 1.63 11.00
N TYR A 158 -3.73 2.81 10.40
CA TYR A 158 -3.63 4.04 11.19
C TYR A 158 -4.95 4.38 11.88
N TRP A 159 -6.06 4.31 11.18
CA TRP A 159 -7.39 4.58 11.72
C TRP A 159 -7.72 3.61 12.88
N ILE A 160 -7.46 2.31 12.69
CA ILE A 160 -7.64 1.27 13.71
C ILE A 160 -6.78 1.58 14.94
N GLY A 161 -5.48 1.81 14.75
CA GLY A 161 -4.54 2.09 15.84
C GLY A 161 -4.89 3.39 16.58
N ARG A 162 -5.20 4.47 15.85
CA ARG A 162 -5.63 5.74 16.43
C ARG A 162 -6.90 5.58 17.26
N THR A 163 -7.90 4.87 16.74
CA THR A 163 -9.15 4.64 17.45
C THR A 163 -8.94 3.81 18.70
N ALA A 164 -8.08 2.79 18.66
CA ALA A 164 -7.72 2.00 19.84
C ALA A 164 -7.04 2.85 20.91
N LEU A 165 -6.07 3.70 20.54
CA LEU A 165 -5.40 4.61 21.47
C LEU A 165 -6.36 5.69 22.01
N GLN A 166 -7.30 6.17 21.20
CA GLN A 166 -8.34 7.08 21.65
C GLN A 166 -9.27 6.42 22.68
N LEU A 167 -9.65 5.16 22.45
CA LEU A 167 -10.45 4.39 23.40
C LEU A 167 -9.70 4.16 24.72
N LEU A 168 -8.38 3.89 24.65
CA LEU A 168 -7.53 3.82 25.82
C LEU A 168 -7.56 5.13 26.64
N CYS A 169 -7.41 6.29 26.00
CA CYS A 169 -7.48 7.57 26.68
C CYS A 169 -8.84 7.78 27.35
N GLN A 170 -9.92 7.44 26.67
CA GLN A 170 -11.29 7.57 27.20
C GLN A 170 -11.55 6.66 28.40
N ALA A 171 -10.97 5.47 28.40
CA ALA A 171 -11.04 4.57 29.57
C ALA A 171 -10.23 5.10 30.76
N LEU A 172 -9.03 5.65 30.52
CA LEU A 172 -8.17 6.20 31.55
C LEU A 172 -8.75 7.44 32.26
N ASP A 173 -9.52 8.26 31.53
CA ASP A 173 -10.18 9.44 32.08
C ASP A 173 -11.63 9.19 32.53
N GLY A 174 -12.12 7.94 32.41
CA GLY A 174 -13.42 7.50 32.91
C GLY A 174 -14.61 7.77 32.00
N ARG A 175 -14.40 8.28 30.77
CA ARG A 175 -15.47 8.47 29.77
C ARG A 175 -16.00 7.16 29.19
N GLU A 176 -15.17 6.12 29.16
CA GLU A 176 -15.51 4.79 28.64
C GLU A 176 -15.09 3.68 29.63
N PRO A 177 -15.82 3.54 30.74
CA PRO A 177 -15.46 2.58 31.81
C PRO A 177 -15.52 1.12 31.33
N ASP A 178 -16.37 0.80 30.38
CA ASP A 178 -16.50 -0.54 29.80
C ASP A 178 -15.29 -0.93 28.92
N ALA A 179 -14.45 0.03 28.56
CA ALA A 179 -13.21 -0.22 27.80
C ALA A 179 -11.99 -0.50 28.68
N VAL A 180 -12.11 -0.45 30.03
CA VAL A 180 -11.00 -0.75 30.95
C VAL A 180 -10.37 -2.13 30.71
N PRO A 181 -11.13 -3.22 30.49
CA PRO A 181 -10.52 -4.53 30.19
C PRO A 181 -9.70 -4.54 28.89
N PHE A 182 -10.18 -3.85 27.84
CA PHE A 182 -9.44 -3.67 26.60
C PHE A 182 -8.17 -2.85 26.82
N THR A 183 -8.28 -1.74 27.55
CA THR A 183 -7.15 -0.85 27.87
C THR A 183 -6.02 -1.60 28.58
N ARG A 184 -6.34 -2.44 29.58
CA ARG A 184 -5.36 -3.27 30.26
C ARG A 184 -4.61 -4.21 29.31
N LYS A 185 -5.33 -4.88 28.42
CA LYS A 185 -4.72 -5.76 27.41
C LYS A 185 -3.87 -4.99 26.42
N LEU A 186 -4.35 -3.82 25.96
CA LEU A 186 -3.61 -2.97 25.05
C LEU A 186 -2.32 -2.46 25.68
N CYS A 187 -2.39 -1.95 26.93
CA CYS A 187 -1.21 -1.54 27.70
C CYS A 187 -0.22 -2.69 27.90
N ALA A 188 -0.70 -3.88 28.28
CA ALA A 188 0.15 -5.06 28.42
C ALA A 188 0.88 -5.41 27.14
N GLY A 189 0.19 -5.39 25.99
CA GLY A 189 0.79 -5.63 24.68
C GLY A 189 1.77 -4.56 24.23
N MET A 190 1.62 -3.33 24.72
CA MET A 190 2.55 -2.22 24.49
C MET A 190 3.68 -2.16 25.51
N GLY A 191 3.65 -2.96 26.58
CA GLY A 191 4.59 -2.88 27.69
C GLY A 191 4.41 -1.64 28.57
N TRP A 192 3.20 -1.06 28.63
CA TRP A 192 2.89 0.15 29.40
C TRP A 192 2.17 -0.17 30.71
N PRO A 193 2.28 0.71 31.72
CA PRO A 193 1.36 0.70 32.84
C PRO A 193 -0.09 0.83 32.40
N ASP A 194 -1.04 0.30 33.16
CA ASP A 194 -2.47 0.32 32.84
C ASP A 194 -3.29 1.29 33.71
N THR A 195 -2.62 2.10 34.50
CA THR A 195 -3.25 3.06 35.42
C THR A 195 -2.77 4.49 35.15
N ASN A 196 -3.71 5.44 35.24
CA ASN A 196 -3.42 6.87 35.15
C ASN A 196 -2.70 7.33 36.47
N PRO A 197 -1.65 8.22 36.43
CA PRO A 197 -1.15 8.91 35.24
C PRO A 197 -0.07 8.14 34.45
N ALA A 198 0.47 7.05 34.95
CA ALA A 198 1.61 6.38 34.35
C ALA A 198 1.34 5.85 32.95
N ALA A 199 0.12 5.39 32.66
CA ALA A 199 -0.26 4.98 31.31
C ALA A 199 -0.27 6.16 30.33
N MET A 200 -0.72 7.32 30.76
CA MET A 200 -0.73 8.55 29.95
C MET A 200 0.68 9.01 29.65
N ASP A 201 1.57 9.01 30.64
CA ASP A 201 2.99 9.38 30.45
C ASP A 201 3.68 8.43 29.46
N ALA A 202 3.40 7.11 29.56
CA ALA A 202 3.93 6.12 28.63
C ALA A 202 3.42 6.35 27.19
N LEU A 203 2.14 6.59 27.00
CA LEU A 203 1.54 6.87 25.68
C LEU A 203 2.14 8.14 25.06
N LEU A 204 2.17 9.25 25.81
CA LEU A 204 2.64 10.54 25.30
C LEU A 204 4.15 10.49 25.02
N GLY A 205 4.94 9.89 25.92
CA GLY A 205 6.37 9.69 25.74
C GLY A 205 6.68 8.80 24.52
N TRP A 206 5.94 7.69 24.37
CA TRP A 206 6.08 6.84 23.19
C TRP A 206 5.77 7.60 21.90
N HIS A 207 4.67 8.35 21.85
CA HIS A 207 4.28 9.09 20.64
C HIS A 207 5.30 10.17 20.28
N ALA A 208 5.78 10.93 21.27
CA ALA A 208 6.77 12.00 21.07
C ALA A 208 8.14 11.47 20.60
N GLY A 209 8.48 10.22 20.95
CA GLY A 209 9.73 9.58 20.53
C GLY A 209 9.71 8.93 19.15
N GLN A 210 8.60 9.05 18.40
CA GLN A 210 8.51 8.41 17.09
C GLN A 210 9.03 9.30 15.96
N ASP A 211 9.97 8.81 15.16
CA ASP A 211 10.40 9.47 13.91
C ASP A 211 9.27 9.51 12.85
N ARG A 212 8.41 8.49 12.86
CA ARG A 212 7.26 8.34 11.96
C ARG A 212 5.98 8.03 12.74
N PRO A 213 5.37 9.01 13.42
CA PRO A 213 4.24 8.80 14.33
C PRO A 213 3.06 8.08 13.66
N ARG A 214 2.74 8.43 12.41
CA ARG A 214 1.65 7.79 11.66
C ARG A 214 1.89 6.28 11.46
N SER A 215 3.11 5.89 11.13
CA SER A 215 3.46 4.48 10.94
C SER A 215 3.47 3.72 12.27
N ALA A 216 3.94 4.34 13.34
CA ALA A 216 3.94 3.75 14.67
C ALA A 216 2.52 3.49 15.18
N VAL A 217 1.61 4.47 15.04
CA VAL A 217 0.18 4.31 15.38
C VAL A 217 -0.46 3.20 14.53
N ALA A 218 -0.16 3.12 13.23
CA ALA A 218 -0.68 2.07 12.36
C ALA A 218 -0.27 0.66 12.82
N GLN A 219 0.90 0.50 13.44
CA GLN A 219 1.34 -0.81 13.95
C GLN A 219 0.49 -1.31 15.12
N CYS A 220 -0.16 -0.42 15.89
CA CYS A 220 -1.08 -0.81 16.95
C CYS A 220 -2.26 -1.64 16.44
N ALA A 221 -2.62 -1.52 15.14
CA ALA A 221 -3.68 -2.31 14.54
C ALA A 221 -3.43 -3.82 14.63
N ARG A 222 -2.19 -4.28 14.62
CA ARG A 222 -1.83 -5.70 14.78
C ARG A 222 -2.19 -6.20 16.18
N LEU A 223 -1.94 -5.38 17.19
CA LEU A 223 -2.30 -5.74 18.56
C LEU A 223 -3.83 -5.78 18.72
N VAL A 224 -4.55 -4.83 18.10
CA VAL A 224 -6.02 -4.86 18.08
C VAL A 224 -6.54 -6.14 17.42
N ASP A 225 -5.94 -6.58 16.31
CA ASP A 225 -6.31 -7.81 15.63
C ASP A 225 -6.08 -9.04 16.53
N THR A 226 -4.92 -9.13 17.18
CA THR A 226 -4.63 -10.18 18.16
C THR A 226 -5.66 -10.20 19.30
N LEU A 227 -6.00 -9.03 19.87
CA LEU A 227 -7.00 -8.93 20.93
C LEU A 227 -8.39 -9.34 20.44
N ALA A 228 -8.73 -9.06 19.20
CA ALA A 228 -9.98 -9.50 18.60
C ALA A 228 -10.02 -11.02 18.41
N GLU A 229 -8.92 -11.64 17.98
CA GLU A 229 -8.79 -13.11 17.89
C GLU A 229 -8.92 -13.78 19.27
N GLU A 230 -8.47 -13.12 20.34
CA GLU A 230 -8.69 -13.54 21.73
C GLU A 230 -10.12 -13.31 22.25
N GLY A 231 -11.00 -12.74 21.42
CA GLY A 231 -12.40 -12.51 21.76
C GLY A 231 -12.66 -11.22 22.57
N CYS A 232 -11.73 -10.25 22.56
CA CYS A 232 -11.95 -8.97 23.24
C CYS A 232 -13.09 -8.18 22.53
N PRO A 233 -14.20 -7.85 23.23
CA PRO A 233 -15.39 -7.27 22.60
C PRO A 233 -15.12 -5.90 21.94
N GLN A 234 -14.31 -5.06 22.58
CA GLN A 234 -13.99 -3.72 22.05
C GLN A 234 -13.11 -3.83 20.79
N ALA A 235 -12.15 -4.75 20.76
CA ALA A 235 -11.31 -5.00 19.59
C ALA A 235 -12.15 -5.55 18.42
N LEU A 236 -13.07 -6.49 18.70
CA LEU A 236 -14.01 -7.00 17.70
C LEU A 236 -14.89 -5.89 17.12
N THR A 237 -15.47 -5.03 17.99
CA THR A 237 -16.29 -3.89 17.56
C THR A 237 -15.51 -2.93 16.69
N LEU A 238 -14.25 -2.63 17.06
CA LEU A 238 -13.39 -1.72 16.31
C LEU A 238 -13.05 -2.27 14.92
N LEU A 239 -12.69 -3.56 14.82
CA LEU A 239 -12.39 -4.17 13.52
C LEU A 239 -13.62 -4.30 12.63
N LYS A 240 -14.80 -4.57 13.20
CA LYS A 240 -16.07 -4.54 12.44
C LYS A 240 -16.39 -3.14 11.92
N ALA A 241 -16.17 -2.11 12.73
CA ALA A 241 -16.31 -0.72 12.28
C ALA A 241 -15.34 -0.39 11.15
N ALA A 242 -14.08 -0.82 11.25
CA ALA A 242 -13.10 -0.65 10.18
C ALA A 242 -13.54 -1.34 8.88
N ALA A 243 -14.03 -2.58 8.96
CA ALA A 243 -14.54 -3.32 7.81
C ALA A 243 -15.77 -2.65 7.19
N ALA A 244 -16.67 -2.08 7.99
CA ALA A 244 -17.82 -1.34 7.48
C ALA A 244 -17.41 -0.09 6.69
N GLU A 245 -16.43 0.68 7.17
CA GLU A 245 -15.91 1.84 6.45
C GLU A 245 -15.26 1.43 5.10
N LEU A 246 -14.46 0.36 5.12
CA LEU A 246 -13.85 -0.18 3.90
C LEU A 246 -14.90 -0.70 2.91
N ALA A 247 -15.96 -1.35 3.40
CA ALA A 247 -17.07 -1.82 2.57
C ALA A 247 -17.81 -0.64 1.91
N ARG A 248 -18.03 0.46 2.64
CA ARG A 248 -18.62 1.69 2.08
C ARG A 248 -17.80 2.21 0.90
N CYS A 249 -16.47 2.18 0.98
CA CYS A 249 -15.61 2.60 -0.14
C CYS A 249 -15.84 1.73 -1.37
N VAL A 250 -15.91 0.39 -1.23
CA VAL A 250 -16.18 -0.53 -2.35
C VAL A 250 -17.58 -0.28 -2.95
N GLN A 251 -18.61 -0.18 -2.10
CA GLN A 251 -19.99 0.02 -2.52
C GLN A 251 -20.15 1.36 -3.24
N THR A 252 -19.54 2.44 -2.71
CA THR A 252 -19.58 3.77 -3.34
C THR A 252 -18.84 3.76 -4.69
N ALA A 253 -17.70 3.10 -4.78
CA ALA A 253 -16.95 2.99 -6.04
C ALA A 253 -17.75 2.23 -7.11
N ARG A 254 -18.49 1.18 -6.72
CA ARG A 254 -19.43 0.48 -7.59
C ARG A 254 -20.57 1.40 -8.06
N ALA A 255 -21.15 2.16 -7.13
CA ALA A 255 -22.27 3.06 -7.42
C ALA A 255 -21.89 4.20 -8.38
N HIS A 256 -20.64 4.67 -8.39
CA HIS A 256 -20.19 5.70 -9.32
C HIS A 256 -20.28 5.29 -10.79
N PHE A 257 -20.23 4.02 -11.10
CA PHE A 257 -20.38 3.52 -12.48
C PHE A 257 -21.82 3.09 -12.80
N GLY A 258 -22.74 3.13 -11.82
CA GLY A 258 -24.18 2.93 -11.96
C GLY A 258 -24.57 1.60 -12.62
N ALA A 259 -25.79 1.57 -13.15
CA ALA A 259 -26.31 0.48 -13.97
C ALA A 259 -25.68 0.42 -15.39
N ASP A 260 -24.79 1.38 -15.73
CA ASP A 260 -24.05 1.40 -17.00
C ASP A 260 -22.88 0.40 -17.05
N SER A 261 -22.58 -0.28 -15.95
CA SER A 261 -21.78 -1.49 -16.01
C SER A 261 -22.58 -2.53 -16.80
N VAL A 262 -22.11 -2.85 -18.01
CA VAL A 262 -22.69 -3.82 -18.91
C VAL A 262 -22.82 -5.17 -18.19
N GLY A 263 -23.99 -5.45 -17.62
CA GLY A 263 -24.27 -6.66 -16.86
C GLY A 263 -25.05 -6.37 -15.58
N THR A 264 -25.81 -7.35 -15.11
CA THR A 264 -26.59 -7.30 -13.87
C THR A 264 -25.73 -7.46 -12.61
N ASP A 265 -24.45 -7.84 -12.77
CA ASP A 265 -23.55 -8.12 -11.66
C ASP A 265 -22.71 -6.89 -11.27
N PRO A 266 -22.53 -6.63 -9.97
CA PRO A 266 -21.69 -5.54 -9.51
C PRO A 266 -20.23 -5.78 -9.92
N LEU A 267 -19.47 -4.68 -10.15
CA LEU A 267 -18.04 -4.77 -10.43
C LEU A 267 -17.35 -5.71 -9.41
N PRO A 268 -16.53 -6.66 -9.87
CA PRO A 268 -15.72 -7.48 -8.96
C PRO A 268 -14.81 -6.59 -8.12
N TRP A 269 -14.45 -7.06 -6.93
CA TRP A 269 -13.49 -6.34 -6.10
C TRP A 269 -12.30 -7.23 -5.73
N SER A 270 -11.18 -6.60 -5.50
CA SER A 270 -9.94 -7.20 -5.02
C SER A 270 -9.33 -6.32 -3.95
N TYR A 271 -8.33 -6.80 -3.26
CA TYR A 271 -7.72 -6.07 -2.16
C TYR A 271 -6.19 -6.15 -2.17
N ALA A 272 -5.56 -5.15 -1.52
CA ALA A 272 -4.14 -5.12 -1.24
C ALA A 272 -3.88 -4.38 0.08
N GLY A 273 -2.76 -4.71 0.74
CA GLY A 273 -2.33 -4.05 1.97
C GLY A 273 -2.45 -4.90 3.22
N SER A 274 -1.75 -4.48 4.28
CA SER A 274 -1.52 -5.29 5.48
C SER A 274 -2.76 -5.47 6.37
N VAL A 275 -3.77 -4.61 6.26
CA VAL A 275 -5.02 -4.75 7.00
C VAL A 275 -5.76 -6.03 6.65
N PHE A 276 -5.60 -6.50 5.41
CA PHE A 276 -6.20 -7.75 4.95
C PHE A 276 -5.51 -9.02 5.46
N ASN A 277 -4.47 -8.90 6.30
CA ASN A 277 -3.97 -10.02 7.08
C ASN A 277 -4.98 -10.44 8.17
N SER A 278 -5.80 -9.51 8.65
CA SER A 278 -6.91 -9.79 9.57
C SER A 278 -7.96 -10.70 8.93
N ARG A 279 -8.17 -11.86 9.53
CA ARG A 279 -9.21 -12.81 9.11
C ARG A 279 -10.61 -12.23 9.34
N LEU A 280 -10.78 -11.51 10.45
CA LEU A 280 -12.06 -10.89 10.79
C LEU A 280 -12.45 -9.84 9.76
N ILE A 281 -11.54 -8.91 9.41
CA ILE A 281 -11.82 -7.87 8.42
C ILE A 281 -12.17 -8.48 7.07
N ARG A 282 -11.44 -9.52 6.62
CA ARG A 282 -11.78 -10.20 5.36
C ARG A 282 -13.13 -10.88 5.40
N ALA A 283 -13.49 -11.54 6.50
CA ALA A 283 -14.79 -12.19 6.65
C ALA A 283 -15.95 -11.18 6.60
N GLU A 284 -15.83 -10.07 7.34
CA GLU A 284 -16.83 -9.01 7.37
C GLU A 284 -16.97 -8.35 5.99
N LEU A 285 -15.87 -8.05 5.30
CA LEU A 285 -15.90 -7.50 3.95
C LEU A 285 -16.52 -8.47 2.94
N THR A 286 -16.24 -9.77 3.06
CA THR A 286 -16.86 -10.79 2.21
C THR A 286 -18.36 -10.84 2.42
N ALA A 287 -18.82 -10.70 3.67
CA ALA A 287 -20.25 -10.64 3.98
C ALA A 287 -20.92 -9.38 3.41
N LEU A 288 -20.24 -8.22 3.43
CA LEU A 288 -20.78 -6.93 3.02
C LEU A 288 -20.68 -6.66 1.50
N CYS A 289 -19.66 -7.16 0.84
CA CYS A 289 -19.33 -6.84 -0.55
C CYS A 289 -19.34 -8.03 -1.50
N GLY A 290 -19.57 -9.27 -0.99
CA GLY A 290 -19.37 -10.51 -1.72
C GLY A 290 -17.90 -10.96 -1.71
N ALA A 291 -17.63 -12.16 -2.21
CA ALA A 291 -16.29 -12.73 -2.26
C ALA A 291 -15.34 -11.86 -3.12
N PRO A 292 -14.15 -11.53 -2.62
CA PRO A 292 -13.15 -10.84 -3.43
C PRO A 292 -12.56 -11.77 -4.50
N GLN A 293 -12.12 -11.18 -5.62
CA GLN A 293 -11.27 -11.89 -6.56
C GLN A 293 -9.80 -11.74 -6.13
N PRO A 294 -8.99 -12.81 -6.18
CA PRO A 294 -7.56 -12.67 -5.96
C PRO A 294 -6.96 -11.77 -7.06
N PRO A 295 -6.00 -10.90 -6.73
CA PRO A 295 -5.34 -10.08 -7.74
C PRO A 295 -4.61 -10.99 -8.73
N ARG A 296 -4.77 -10.73 -10.03
CA ARG A 296 -4.12 -11.51 -11.10
C ARG A 296 -2.63 -11.26 -11.18
N LEU A 297 -2.21 -10.02 -10.92
CA LEU A 297 -0.81 -9.57 -10.91
C LEU A 297 -0.59 -8.62 -9.73
N PRO A 298 0.63 -8.54 -9.20
CA PRO A 298 1.02 -7.50 -8.24
C PRO A 298 1.05 -6.11 -8.91
N PRO A 299 1.20 -4.99 -8.16
CA PRO A 299 1.23 -3.64 -8.70
C PRO A 299 2.18 -3.44 -9.89
N LEU A 300 3.42 -3.93 -9.79
CA LEU A 300 4.38 -3.91 -10.90
C LEU A 300 3.84 -4.57 -12.17
N GLY A 301 3.04 -5.64 -12.04
CA GLY A 301 2.40 -6.30 -13.18
C GLY A 301 1.45 -5.38 -13.93
N GLY A 302 0.73 -4.50 -13.23
CA GLY A 302 -0.10 -3.49 -13.86
C GLY A 302 0.68 -2.48 -14.70
N GLY A 303 1.87 -2.09 -14.23
CA GLY A 303 2.81 -1.26 -14.99
C GLY A 303 3.37 -1.99 -16.21
N ILE A 304 3.75 -3.26 -16.04
CA ILE A 304 4.26 -4.10 -17.13
C ILE A 304 3.23 -4.20 -18.26
N LEU A 305 1.95 -4.47 -17.94
CA LEU A 305 0.89 -4.52 -18.95
C LEU A 305 0.80 -3.21 -19.74
N ARG A 306 0.83 -2.06 -19.05
CA ARG A 306 0.81 -0.74 -19.71
C ARG A 306 2.02 -0.52 -20.62
N ALA A 307 3.23 -0.80 -20.11
CA ALA A 307 4.45 -0.65 -20.90
C ALA A 307 4.47 -1.59 -22.11
N ALA A 308 4.03 -2.83 -21.96
CA ALA A 308 3.95 -3.80 -23.04
C ALA A 308 2.95 -3.38 -24.13
N ARG A 309 1.77 -2.87 -23.74
CA ARG A 309 0.80 -2.28 -24.68
C ARG A 309 1.40 -1.08 -25.43
N GLN A 310 2.09 -0.21 -24.71
CA GLN A 310 2.72 0.97 -25.30
C GLN A 310 3.86 0.60 -26.25
N ALA A 311 4.57 -0.49 -25.98
CA ALA A 311 5.58 -1.08 -26.87
C ALA A 311 4.98 -1.87 -28.05
N GLY A 312 3.65 -2.02 -28.14
CA GLY A 312 2.98 -2.77 -29.19
C GLY A 312 3.11 -4.29 -29.06
N TRP A 313 3.40 -4.80 -27.87
CA TRP A 313 3.54 -6.24 -27.67
C TRP A 313 2.17 -6.95 -27.67
N SER A 314 2.15 -8.16 -28.18
CA SER A 314 0.99 -9.05 -28.02
C SER A 314 0.95 -9.62 -26.62
N ILE A 315 -0.16 -9.37 -25.92
CA ILE A 315 -0.39 -9.84 -24.55
C ILE A 315 -1.64 -10.71 -24.59
N ASP A 316 -1.46 -12.00 -24.37
CA ASP A 316 -2.54 -12.96 -24.22
C ASP A 316 -2.59 -13.52 -22.77
N THR A 317 -3.52 -14.42 -22.51
CA THR A 317 -3.71 -15.03 -21.20
C THR A 317 -2.50 -15.86 -20.77
N ASP A 318 -1.82 -16.52 -21.70
CA ASP A 318 -0.65 -17.34 -21.40
C ASP A 318 0.54 -16.46 -21.03
N TRP A 319 0.75 -15.36 -21.75
CA TRP A 319 1.77 -14.37 -21.42
C TRP A 319 1.55 -13.77 -20.02
N ILE A 320 0.31 -13.42 -19.67
CA ILE A 320 -0.05 -12.92 -18.33
C ILE A 320 0.24 -13.99 -17.27
N SER A 321 -0.05 -15.25 -17.56
CA SER A 321 0.18 -16.35 -16.62
C SER A 321 1.68 -16.62 -16.39
N VAL A 322 2.50 -16.48 -17.43
CA VAL A 322 3.96 -16.54 -17.31
C VAL A 322 4.48 -15.37 -16.48
N LEU A 323 4.01 -14.16 -16.78
CA LEU A 323 4.36 -12.95 -16.04
C LEU A 323 4.03 -13.09 -14.54
N ALA A 324 2.83 -13.58 -14.21
CA ALA A 324 2.41 -13.76 -12.83
C ALA A 324 3.38 -14.66 -12.05
N ARG A 325 3.74 -15.82 -12.61
CA ARG A 325 4.71 -16.74 -12.00
C ARG A 325 6.09 -16.10 -11.82
N ASN A 326 6.55 -15.36 -12.81
CA ASN A 326 7.87 -14.72 -12.76
C ASN A 326 7.91 -13.59 -11.72
N LEU A 327 6.81 -12.85 -11.55
CA LEU A 327 6.72 -11.81 -10.53
C LEU A 327 6.55 -12.38 -9.12
N GLU A 328 5.86 -13.51 -8.96
CA GLU A 328 5.76 -14.23 -7.68
C GLU A 328 7.11 -14.79 -7.22
N ALA A 329 7.98 -15.16 -8.17
CA ALA A 329 9.32 -15.67 -7.88
C ALA A 329 10.32 -14.56 -7.49
N LEU A 330 9.95 -13.27 -7.64
CA LEU A 330 10.80 -12.17 -7.20
C LEU A 330 11.03 -12.24 -5.69
N PRO A 331 12.22 -11.86 -5.20
CA PRO A 331 12.51 -11.85 -3.77
C PRO A 331 11.41 -11.07 -3.04
N ALA A 332 10.71 -11.74 -2.13
CA ALA A 332 9.81 -11.06 -1.22
C ALA A 332 10.63 -9.99 -0.53
N THR A 333 10.28 -8.74 -0.75
CA THR A 333 10.85 -7.68 0.07
C THR A 333 10.48 -8.00 1.50
N GLN A 334 11.49 -8.30 2.31
CA GLN A 334 11.26 -8.45 3.73
C GLN A 334 10.48 -7.24 4.21
N PRO A 335 9.27 -7.40 4.77
CA PRO A 335 8.75 -6.36 5.62
C PRO A 335 9.87 -6.08 6.61
N LEU A 336 10.10 -4.81 6.97
CA LEU A 336 10.93 -4.47 8.11
C LEU A 336 10.35 -5.22 9.31
N THR A 337 10.81 -6.45 9.51
CA THR A 337 10.53 -7.27 10.68
C THR A 337 11.49 -6.79 11.78
N THR A 338 11.30 -5.54 12.18
CA THR A 338 11.73 -5.14 13.51
C THR A 338 10.71 -5.78 14.43
N PRO A 339 11.09 -6.71 15.31
CA PRO A 339 10.17 -7.31 16.27
C PRO A 339 9.45 -6.19 17.03
N LEU A 340 8.17 -6.36 17.32
CA LEU A 340 7.37 -5.37 18.07
C LEU A 340 8.12 -4.91 19.36
N HIS A 341 8.82 -5.83 20.00
CA HIS A 341 9.63 -5.56 21.18
C HIS A 341 10.79 -4.58 20.98
N SER A 342 11.41 -4.53 19.80
CA SER A 342 12.52 -3.60 19.54
C SER A 342 12.05 -2.21 19.10
N LEU A 343 10.82 -2.10 18.61
CA LEU A 343 10.15 -0.82 18.31
C LEU A 343 9.47 -0.23 19.57
N LEU A 344 9.28 -1.04 20.59
CA LEU A 344 8.65 -0.68 21.86
C LEU A 344 9.66 -0.50 23.00
N ALA A 345 10.96 -0.71 22.75
CA ALA A 345 11.99 -0.52 23.75
C ALA A 345 12.01 0.96 24.20
N PRO A 346 11.90 1.24 25.51
CA PRO A 346 12.08 2.58 26.01
C PRO A 346 13.49 3.06 25.68
N LEU A 347 13.62 4.32 25.27
CA LEU A 347 14.90 5.02 25.17
C LEU A 347 15.49 5.17 26.59
N SER A 348 16.06 4.08 27.13
CA SER A 348 16.90 4.15 28.30
C SER A 348 18.33 4.45 27.87
N GLU A 349 18.85 5.57 28.37
CA GLU A 349 20.26 5.93 28.41
C GLU A 349 20.96 6.43 27.16
N LYS A 350 20.65 7.68 26.77
CA LYS A 350 21.67 8.60 26.27
C LYS A 350 21.59 9.91 27.06
N ALA A 351 21.85 9.84 28.33
CA ALA A 351 22.19 10.97 29.19
C ALA A 351 23.46 10.60 29.94
N GLY A 352 24.62 11.08 29.48
CA GLY A 352 25.85 10.89 30.24
C GLY A 352 27.09 10.75 29.36
N SER A 353 27.58 11.83 28.80
CA SER A 353 28.99 12.27 28.83
C SER A 353 29.14 13.57 28.04
#